data_be214e175f61f9ac814664f48a437d8f
#
_entry.id   be214e175f61f9ac814664f48a437d8f
#
_cell.length_a   1.000
_cell.length_b   1.000
_cell.length_c   1.000
_cell.angle_alpha   90.00
_cell.angle_beta   90.00
_cell.angle_gamma   90.00
#
_symmetry.space_group_name_H-M   'P 1'
#
loop_
_entity.id
_entity.type
_entity.pdbx_description
1 polymer ?
#
loop_
_entity_poly.entity_id
_entity_poly.type
_entity_poly.pdbx_seq_one_letter_code
_entity_poly.pdbx_strand_id
1 'polypeptide(L)'
;SEMCIRDRYDAAADKVKQAELAARNAAETVDITLPAKTRAVGGLHPLTLVTNQIIDVFSGMGFAVADAPEIEDDDHNFTRLNVPKDHPARDMQDTFYLSDEFLLRTQTSGGQIRTMDSQKPPIKVLIPGRVFRSDSDATHSPMFHQMEGLVVDKGITLGDLQGALNTFVQKLFGADTRTRLRPSYFPFTEPSVEVDVSCFECH
;
A
#
# COMPACT_ATOMS: atom_id res chain seq x y z
N SER A 1 -69.51 -50.81 16.57
CA SER A 1 -69.88 -49.86 15.51
C SER A 1 -69.19 -48.49 15.74
N GLU A 2 -69.10 -47.96 16.92
CA GLU A 2 -68.30 -46.66 17.14
C GLU A 2 -66.80 -46.81 16.88
N MET A 3 -66.24 -47.96 17.19
CA MET A 3 -64.82 -48.27 16.96
C MET A 3 -64.50 -48.24 15.45
N CYS A 4 -65.35 -48.73 14.62
CA CYS A 4 -65.20 -48.72 13.14
C CYS A 4 -65.25 -47.26 12.56
N ILE A 5 -66.07 -46.40 13.17
CA ILE A 5 -66.16 -44.99 12.74
C ILE A 5 -64.90 -44.24 13.13
N ARG A 6 -64.37 -44.47 14.33
CA ARG A 6 -63.14 -43.87 14.81
C ARG A 6 -61.91 -44.32 14.02
N ASP A 7 -61.80 -45.64 13.73
CA ASP A 7 -60.71 -46.16 12.91
C ASP A 7 -60.72 -45.57 11.49
N ARG A 8 -61.93 -45.37 10.88
CA ARG A 8 -62.07 -44.73 9.58
C ARG A 8 -61.76 -43.25 9.59
N TYR A 9 -62.08 -42.58 10.71
CA TYR A 9 -61.74 -41.16 10.87
C TYR A 9 -60.25 -41.00 11.02
N ASP A 10 -59.62 -41.80 11.88
CA ASP A 10 -58.16 -41.75 12.13
C ASP A 10 -57.40 -42.06 10.84
N ALA A 11 -57.80 -43.05 10.06
CA ALA A 11 -57.20 -43.37 8.77
C ALA A 11 -57.40 -42.27 7.72
N ALA A 12 -58.51 -41.56 7.73
CA ALA A 12 -58.74 -40.41 6.86
C ALA A 12 -57.91 -39.19 7.28
N ALA A 13 -57.85 -38.94 8.59
CA ALA A 13 -57.02 -37.84 9.15
C ALA A 13 -55.53 -38.03 8.85
N ASP A 14 -55.05 -39.28 8.98
CA ASP A 14 -53.65 -39.60 8.65
C ASP A 14 -53.35 -39.43 7.16
N LYS A 15 -54.27 -39.78 6.29
CA LYS A 15 -54.11 -39.53 4.85
C LYS A 15 -54.05 -38.07 4.52
N VAL A 16 -54.89 -37.23 5.13
CA VAL A 16 -54.86 -35.79 4.94
C VAL A 16 -53.50 -35.20 5.44
N LYS A 17 -53.09 -35.59 6.62
CA LYS A 17 -51.84 -35.16 7.23
C LYS A 17 -50.61 -35.55 6.39
N GLN A 18 -50.58 -36.75 5.84
CA GLN A 18 -49.52 -37.20 4.93
C GLN A 18 -49.53 -36.41 3.59
N ALA A 19 -50.71 -36.12 3.05
CA ALA A 19 -50.83 -35.32 1.84
C ALA A 19 -50.38 -33.88 2.05
N GLU A 20 -50.74 -33.28 3.19
CA GLU A 20 -50.25 -31.94 3.59
C GLU A 20 -48.73 -31.90 3.76
N LEU A 21 -48.16 -32.92 4.45
CA LEU A 21 -46.72 -33.05 4.62
C LEU A 21 -46.01 -33.23 3.27
N ALA A 22 -46.54 -34.05 2.38
CA ALA A 22 -45.98 -34.25 1.05
C ALA A 22 -46.02 -32.96 0.21
N ALA A 23 -47.14 -32.23 0.26
CA ALA A 23 -47.27 -30.93 -0.43
C ALA A 23 -46.29 -29.89 0.12
N ARG A 24 -46.15 -29.85 1.45
CA ARG A 24 -45.18 -28.96 2.09
C ARG A 24 -43.72 -29.29 1.72
N ASN A 25 -43.35 -30.56 1.78
CA ASN A 25 -42.01 -31.01 1.39
C ASN A 25 -41.71 -30.71 -0.09
N ALA A 26 -42.70 -30.86 -0.98
CA ALA A 26 -42.53 -30.51 -2.38
C ALA A 26 -42.33 -28.99 -2.60
N ALA A 27 -43.05 -28.17 -1.82
CA ALA A 27 -42.90 -26.71 -1.87
C ALA A 27 -41.56 -26.21 -1.27
N GLU A 28 -41.04 -26.93 -0.29
CA GLU A 28 -39.79 -26.64 0.40
C GLU A 28 -38.56 -27.31 -0.24
N THR A 29 -38.71 -27.93 -1.43
CA THR A 29 -37.60 -28.60 -2.13
C THR A 29 -36.54 -27.56 -2.55
N VAL A 30 -35.34 -27.70 -2.03
CA VAL A 30 -34.18 -26.89 -2.40
C VAL A 30 -33.32 -27.69 -3.37
N ASP A 31 -32.96 -27.06 -4.49
CA ASP A 31 -32.02 -27.67 -5.45
C ASP A 31 -30.62 -27.68 -4.86
N ILE A 32 -30.20 -28.84 -4.35
CA ILE A 32 -28.86 -29.03 -3.76
C ILE A 32 -27.75 -29.16 -4.81
N THR A 33 -28.09 -29.20 -6.11
CA THR A 33 -27.08 -29.21 -7.19
C THR A 33 -26.57 -27.82 -7.52
N LEU A 34 -27.28 -26.78 -7.09
CA LEU A 34 -26.81 -25.42 -7.25
C LEU A 34 -25.54 -25.20 -6.37
N PRO A 35 -24.49 -24.62 -6.95
CA PRO A 35 -23.31 -24.31 -6.18
C PRO A 35 -23.65 -23.34 -5.04
N ALA A 36 -23.10 -23.58 -3.87
CA ALA A 36 -23.23 -22.66 -2.73
C ALA A 36 -22.76 -21.27 -3.14
N LYS A 37 -23.43 -20.21 -2.67
CA LYS A 37 -22.94 -18.84 -2.82
C LYS A 37 -21.60 -18.74 -2.14
N THR A 38 -20.53 -18.79 -2.92
CA THR A 38 -19.19 -18.49 -2.43
C THR A 38 -19.14 -17.00 -2.08
N ARG A 39 -18.75 -16.68 -0.85
CA ARG A 39 -18.44 -15.29 -0.52
C ARG A 39 -17.23 -14.89 -1.37
N ALA A 40 -17.35 -13.79 -2.10
CA ALA A 40 -16.20 -13.19 -2.76
C ALA A 40 -15.14 -12.90 -1.69
N VAL A 41 -13.99 -13.56 -1.80
CA VAL A 41 -12.85 -13.25 -0.95
C VAL A 41 -12.34 -11.89 -1.40
N GLY A 42 -12.27 -10.93 -0.47
CA GLY A 42 -11.72 -9.62 -0.76
C GLY A 42 -10.26 -9.74 -1.18
N GLY A 43 -9.82 -8.89 -2.11
CA GLY A 43 -8.42 -8.75 -2.50
C GLY A 43 -7.78 -7.54 -1.83
N LEU A 44 -6.44 -7.49 -1.83
CA LEU A 44 -5.69 -6.30 -1.43
C LEU A 44 -5.88 -5.19 -2.47
N HIS A 45 -5.89 -3.95 -2.00
CA HIS A 45 -5.90 -2.78 -2.87
C HIS A 45 -4.66 -2.78 -3.78
N PRO A 46 -4.73 -2.36 -5.05
CA PRO A 46 -3.58 -2.33 -5.97
C PRO A 46 -2.35 -1.61 -5.41
N LEU A 47 -2.53 -0.47 -4.73
CA LEU A 47 -1.43 0.23 -4.07
C LEU A 47 -0.75 -0.62 -2.99
N THR A 48 -1.51 -1.39 -2.22
CA THR A 48 -0.95 -2.30 -1.21
C THR A 48 -0.14 -3.42 -1.86
N LEU A 49 -0.64 -3.97 -2.98
CA LEU A 49 0.08 -5.00 -3.73
C LEU A 49 1.42 -4.47 -4.26
N VAL A 50 1.42 -3.29 -4.91
CA VAL A 50 2.65 -2.67 -5.42
C VAL A 50 3.60 -2.31 -4.29
N THR A 51 3.10 -1.75 -3.18
CA THR A 51 3.91 -1.45 -1.99
C THR A 51 4.62 -2.71 -1.48
N ASN A 52 3.88 -3.81 -1.33
CA ASN A 52 4.46 -5.07 -0.86
C ASN A 52 5.50 -5.62 -1.84
N GLN A 53 5.23 -5.56 -3.15
CA GLN A 53 6.20 -5.98 -4.17
C GLN A 53 7.51 -5.18 -4.08
N ILE A 54 7.43 -3.87 -3.92
CA ILE A 54 8.61 -3.01 -3.78
C ILE A 54 9.37 -3.37 -2.49
N ILE A 55 8.66 -3.53 -1.37
CA ILE A 55 9.25 -3.94 -0.10
C ILE A 55 9.99 -5.29 -0.24
N ASP A 56 9.38 -6.27 -0.90
CA ASP A 56 9.98 -7.59 -1.13
C ASP A 56 11.28 -7.49 -1.95
N VAL A 57 11.28 -6.66 -3.00
CA VAL A 57 12.47 -6.42 -3.82
C VAL A 57 13.61 -5.82 -2.99
N PHE A 58 13.34 -4.77 -2.23
CA PHE A 58 14.35 -4.09 -1.42
C PHE A 58 14.80 -4.95 -0.22
N SER A 59 13.89 -5.67 0.41
CA SER A 59 14.23 -6.63 1.47
C SER A 59 15.14 -7.73 0.95
N GLY A 60 14.89 -8.22 -0.28
CA GLY A 60 15.78 -9.15 -0.96
C GLY A 60 17.17 -8.59 -1.28
N MET A 61 17.33 -7.27 -1.33
CA MET A 61 18.62 -6.57 -1.44
C MET A 61 19.25 -6.23 -0.08
N GLY A 62 18.62 -6.63 1.03
CA GLY A 62 19.11 -6.41 2.40
C GLY A 62 18.71 -5.06 3.01
N PHE A 63 17.68 -4.40 2.50
CA PHE A 63 17.10 -3.24 3.18
C PHE A 63 16.17 -3.69 4.30
N ALA A 64 16.29 -3.07 5.45
CA ALA A 64 15.28 -3.14 6.51
C ALA A 64 14.15 -2.14 6.21
N VAL A 65 12.93 -2.47 6.60
CA VAL A 65 11.81 -1.52 6.47
C VAL A 65 11.71 -0.72 7.77
N ALA A 66 11.74 0.60 7.65
CA ALA A 66 11.54 1.51 8.76
C ALA A 66 10.19 2.22 8.64
N ASP A 67 9.49 2.33 9.75
CA ASP A 67 8.23 3.08 9.85
C ASP A 67 8.50 4.47 10.45
N ALA A 68 7.69 5.45 10.04
CA ALA A 68 7.75 6.82 10.51
C ALA A 68 6.34 7.41 10.62
N PRO A 69 6.10 8.34 11.57
CA PRO A 69 4.78 8.91 11.78
C PRO A 69 4.31 9.75 10.58
N GLU A 70 3.00 9.75 10.35
CA GLU A 70 2.37 10.60 9.32
C GLU A 70 2.21 12.06 9.79
N ILE A 71 2.00 12.24 11.10
CA ILE A 71 2.08 13.56 11.73
C ILE A 71 3.52 13.74 12.17
N GLU A 72 4.19 14.69 11.54
CA GLU A 72 5.62 14.94 11.75
C GLU A 72 5.82 16.34 12.34
N ASP A 73 6.92 16.53 13.03
CA ASP A 73 7.34 17.87 13.43
C ASP A 73 8.10 18.59 12.30
N ASP A 74 8.09 19.90 12.36
CA ASP A 74 8.75 20.77 11.38
C ASP A 74 10.27 20.52 11.30
N ASP A 75 10.89 20.12 12.41
CA ASP A 75 12.33 19.87 12.48
C ASP A 75 12.73 18.65 11.63
N HIS A 76 12.01 17.53 11.79
CA HIS A 76 12.26 16.30 11.01
C HIS A 76 11.80 16.41 9.57
N ASN A 77 10.71 17.15 9.30
CA ASN A 77 10.19 17.25 7.93
C ASN A 77 10.97 18.24 7.06
N PHE A 78 11.61 19.25 7.65
CA PHE A 78 12.28 20.32 6.93
C PHE A 78 13.68 20.68 7.46
N THR A 79 13.78 21.14 8.70
CA THR A 79 14.98 21.80 9.19
C THR A 79 16.20 20.87 9.16
N ARG A 80 16.07 19.66 9.66
CA ARG A 80 17.13 18.65 9.69
C ARG A 80 17.43 18.03 8.33
N LEU A 81 16.56 18.26 7.36
CA LEU A 81 16.78 17.91 5.94
C LEU A 81 17.43 19.06 5.16
N ASN A 82 18.02 20.04 5.85
CA ASN A 82 18.67 21.20 5.25
C ASN A 82 17.70 22.14 4.50
N VAL A 83 16.46 22.19 4.96
CA VAL A 83 15.42 23.11 4.47
C VAL A 83 15.02 24.07 5.61
N PRO A 84 15.81 25.09 5.93
CA PRO A 84 15.51 26.06 6.99
C PRO A 84 14.27 26.89 6.64
N LYS A 85 13.75 27.63 7.65
CA LYS A 85 12.49 28.36 7.53
C LYS A 85 12.44 29.40 6.40
N ASP A 86 13.57 29.96 6.08
CA ASP A 86 13.79 30.95 5.02
C ASP A 86 14.25 30.35 3.67
N HIS A 87 14.27 29.02 3.55
CA HIS A 87 14.74 28.37 2.33
C HIS A 87 13.65 28.39 1.24
N PRO A 88 13.97 28.83 -0.01
CA PRO A 88 12.98 28.94 -1.09
C PRO A 88 12.27 27.62 -1.44
N ALA A 89 12.95 26.48 -1.28
CA ALA A 89 12.33 25.17 -1.54
C ALA A 89 11.19 24.83 -0.57
N ARG A 90 11.11 25.51 0.59
CA ARG A 90 10.05 25.33 1.58
C ARG A 90 8.76 25.99 1.13
N ASP A 91 8.86 27.15 0.49
CA ASP A 91 7.71 27.89 -0.03
C ASP A 91 7.07 27.20 -1.24
N MET A 92 7.79 26.28 -1.87
CA MET A 92 7.30 25.51 -3.03
C MET A 92 6.44 24.29 -2.64
N GLN A 93 6.29 24.03 -1.35
CA GLN A 93 5.53 22.89 -0.86
C GLN A 93 4.27 23.35 -0.14
N ASP A 94 3.14 23.07 -0.73
CA ASP A 94 1.86 23.22 -0.07
C ASP A 94 1.74 22.18 1.05
N THR A 95 1.74 22.64 2.29
CA THR A 95 1.80 21.79 3.49
C THR A 95 0.55 21.92 4.33
N PHE A 96 0.02 20.78 4.80
CA PHE A 96 -1.04 20.77 5.81
C PHE A 96 -0.44 20.91 7.19
N TYR A 97 -0.44 22.11 7.74
CA TYR A 97 -0.06 22.37 9.12
C TYR A 97 -1.20 22.08 10.09
N LEU A 98 -0.91 21.37 11.16
CA LEU A 98 -1.84 21.10 12.26
C LEU A 98 -1.63 22.13 13.39
N SER A 99 -0.41 22.61 13.53
CA SER A 99 -0.01 23.68 14.46
C SER A 99 1.28 24.32 13.94
N ASP A 100 1.83 25.26 14.69
CA ASP A 100 3.12 25.88 14.34
C ASP A 100 4.30 24.90 14.36
N GLU A 101 4.14 23.75 15.05
CA GLU A 101 5.20 22.75 15.23
C GLU A 101 4.92 21.44 14.48
N PHE A 102 3.65 21.09 14.22
CA PHE A 102 3.26 19.82 13.65
C PHE A 102 2.52 19.97 12.33
N LEU A 103 2.79 19.03 11.43
CA LEU A 103 2.23 19.01 10.08
C LEU A 103 1.95 17.56 9.64
N LEU A 104 1.19 17.39 8.57
CA LEU A 104 1.14 16.13 7.84
C LEU A 104 2.38 16.07 6.95
N ARG A 105 3.20 15.01 7.11
CA ARG A 105 4.48 14.89 6.39
C ARG A 105 4.31 15.05 4.88
N THR A 106 5.11 15.89 4.27
CA THR A 106 5.12 16.15 2.82
C THR A 106 5.99 15.17 2.04
N GLN A 107 6.79 14.37 2.75
CA GLN A 107 7.75 13.39 2.25
C GLN A 107 8.03 12.34 3.34
N THR A 108 8.58 11.20 2.95
CA THR A 108 8.97 10.16 3.90
C THR A 108 10.38 10.38 4.49
N SER A 109 11.07 11.44 4.08
CA SER A 109 12.47 11.74 4.46
C SER A 109 12.68 11.97 5.96
N GLY A 110 11.64 12.40 6.71
CA GLY A 110 11.70 12.46 8.17
C GLY A 110 12.08 11.13 8.82
N GLY A 111 11.66 10.02 8.20
CA GLY A 111 12.04 8.68 8.64
C GLY A 111 13.53 8.37 8.48
N GLN A 112 14.24 9.01 7.54
CA GLN A 112 15.69 8.89 7.41
C GLN A 112 16.37 9.51 8.64
N ILE A 113 15.94 10.68 9.05
CA ILE A 113 16.45 11.38 10.23
C ILE A 113 16.23 10.53 11.49
N ARG A 114 15.00 10.04 11.69
CA ARG A 114 14.66 9.17 12.83
C ARG A 114 15.48 7.89 12.86
N THR A 115 15.74 7.31 11.68
CA THR A 115 16.61 6.13 11.57
C THR A 115 18.06 6.46 11.98
N MET A 116 18.61 7.58 11.50
CA MET A 116 19.97 8.01 11.85
C MET A 116 20.11 8.42 13.33
N ASP A 117 19.03 8.87 13.96
CA ASP A 117 19.01 9.15 15.40
C ASP A 117 19.01 7.86 16.23
N SER A 118 18.37 6.82 15.74
CA SER A 118 18.18 5.57 16.49
C SER A 118 19.33 4.57 16.34
N GLN A 119 20.11 4.65 15.23
CA GLN A 119 21.18 3.69 14.95
C GLN A 119 22.39 4.34 14.27
N LYS A 120 23.55 3.71 14.44
CA LYS A 120 24.79 4.11 13.78
C LYS A 120 24.97 3.35 12.46
N PRO A 121 25.73 3.92 11.50
CA PRO A 121 26.12 3.18 10.30
C PRO A 121 26.83 1.85 10.63
N PRO A 122 26.65 0.81 9.78
CA PRO A 122 25.98 0.86 8.47
C PRO A 122 24.45 0.92 8.58
N ILE A 123 23.82 1.76 7.75
CA ILE A 123 22.36 1.90 7.64
C ILE A 123 21.95 1.52 6.23
N LYS A 124 20.91 0.69 6.11
CA LYS A 124 20.32 0.32 4.84
C LYS A 124 18.82 0.09 5.04
N VAL A 125 18.02 1.12 4.80
CA VAL A 125 16.58 1.12 5.11
C VAL A 125 15.75 1.61 3.95
N LEU A 126 14.52 1.09 3.87
CA LEU A 126 13.44 1.55 3.01
C LEU A 126 12.34 2.14 3.89
N ILE A 127 11.84 3.30 3.54
CA ILE A 127 10.82 4.03 4.29
C ILE A 127 9.61 4.25 3.39
N PRO A 128 8.66 3.31 3.36
CA PRO A 128 7.41 3.48 2.64
C PRO A 128 6.42 4.30 3.44
N GLY A 129 5.54 5.04 2.78
CA GLY A 129 4.46 5.67 3.49
C GLY A 129 3.59 6.62 2.68
N ARG A 130 2.48 7.02 3.27
CA ARG A 130 1.61 8.07 2.75
C ARG A 130 2.24 9.42 3.04
N VAL A 131 2.09 10.34 2.11
CA VAL A 131 2.53 11.73 2.23
C VAL A 131 1.41 12.65 1.78
N PHE A 132 1.45 13.89 2.22
CA PHE A 132 0.33 14.82 2.09
C PHE A 132 0.83 16.17 1.60
N ARG A 133 0.14 16.71 0.59
CA ARG A 133 0.37 18.06 0.07
C ARG A 133 -0.96 18.72 -0.20
N SER A 134 -1.07 20.00 0.10
CA SER A 134 -2.34 20.73 -0.05
C SER A 134 -2.59 21.20 -1.48
N ASP A 135 -1.94 20.57 -2.46
CA ASP A 135 -2.18 20.84 -3.89
C ASP A 135 -3.67 20.77 -4.23
N SER A 136 -4.16 21.77 -4.91
CA SER A 136 -5.58 21.92 -5.22
C SER A 136 -5.81 22.01 -6.72
N ASP A 137 -5.33 21.01 -7.48
CA ASP A 137 -5.61 20.92 -8.91
C ASP A 137 -6.25 19.57 -9.30
N ALA A 138 -6.75 19.49 -10.53
CA ALA A 138 -7.46 18.31 -11.02
C ALA A 138 -6.55 17.09 -11.27
N THR A 139 -5.24 17.25 -11.24
CA THR A 139 -4.25 16.22 -11.58
C THR A 139 -3.48 15.69 -10.39
N HIS A 140 -3.50 16.38 -9.25
CA HIS A 140 -2.80 16.01 -8.04
C HIS A 140 -3.76 15.54 -6.94
N SER A 141 -3.42 14.41 -6.31
CA SER A 141 -4.11 13.96 -5.11
C SER A 141 -3.45 14.60 -3.89
N PRO A 142 -4.23 15.10 -2.91
CA PRO A 142 -3.67 15.64 -1.67
C PRO A 142 -2.95 14.59 -0.82
N MET A 143 -3.15 13.31 -1.11
CA MET A 143 -2.47 12.19 -0.49
C MET A 143 -1.95 11.25 -1.56
N PHE A 144 -0.68 10.88 -1.46
CA PHE A 144 -0.05 9.88 -2.33
C PHE A 144 0.97 9.05 -1.55
N HIS A 145 1.55 8.05 -2.20
CA HIS A 145 2.52 7.17 -1.56
C HIS A 145 3.93 7.49 -2.06
N GLN A 146 4.87 7.53 -1.14
CA GLN A 146 6.31 7.60 -1.41
C GLN A 146 7.03 6.41 -0.78
N MET A 147 8.18 6.08 -1.36
CA MET A 147 9.15 5.18 -0.77
C MET A 147 10.52 5.78 -0.91
N GLU A 148 11.25 5.89 0.19
CA GLU A 148 12.62 6.37 0.18
C GLU A 148 13.56 5.29 0.67
N GLY A 149 14.71 5.16 -0.01
CA GLY A 149 15.80 4.29 0.40
C GLY A 149 16.95 5.13 0.95
N LEU A 150 17.47 4.75 2.10
CA LEU A 150 18.68 5.33 2.68
C LEU A 150 19.76 4.25 2.84
N VAL A 151 20.94 4.54 2.32
CA VAL A 151 22.14 3.73 2.55
C VAL A 151 23.25 4.63 3.07
N VAL A 152 23.79 4.31 4.25
CA VAL A 152 24.93 4.98 4.84
C VAL A 152 25.97 3.92 5.22
N ASP A 153 27.06 3.88 4.48
CA ASP A 153 28.17 2.95 4.73
C ASP A 153 29.48 3.50 4.15
N LYS A 154 30.58 2.83 4.43
CA LYS A 154 31.88 3.18 3.86
C LYS A 154 31.98 2.78 2.40
N GLY A 155 32.49 3.69 1.57
CA GLY A 155 32.78 3.42 0.17
C GLY A 155 31.54 3.34 -0.75
N ILE A 156 30.38 3.80 -0.30
CA ILE A 156 29.18 3.90 -1.13
C ILE A 156 29.40 4.94 -2.24
N THR A 157 29.02 4.56 -3.45
CA THR A 157 29.22 5.32 -4.68
C THR A 157 27.93 5.54 -5.45
N LEU A 158 27.96 6.43 -6.45
CA LEU A 158 26.85 6.59 -7.39
C LEU A 158 26.57 5.29 -8.19
N GLY A 159 27.61 4.46 -8.41
CA GLY A 159 27.46 3.15 -9.02
C GLY A 159 26.62 2.17 -8.20
N ASP A 160 26.73 2.23 -6.87
CA ASP A 160 25.90 1.43 -5.97
C ASP A 160 24.43 1.86 -6.02
N LEU A 161 24.17 3.17 -6.07
CA LEU A 161 22.83 3.71 -6.28
C LEU A 161 22.25 3.22 -7.61
N GLN A 162 23.01 3.34 -8.70
CA GLN A 162 22.57 2.88 -10.02
C GLN A 162 22.31 1.37 -10.03
N GLY A 163 23.15 0.57 -9.38
CA GLY A 163 22.99 -0.87 -9.26
C GLY A 163 21.72 -1.26 -8.52
N ALA A 164 21.43 -0.60 -7.40
CA ALA A 164 20.22 -0.81 -6.62
C ALA A 164 18.96 -0.46 -7.43
N LEU A 165 18.95 0.71 -8.10
CA LEU A 165 17.86 1.16 -8.94
C LEU A 165 17.63 0.25 -10.16
N ASN A 166 18.69 -0.19 -10.84
CA ASN A 166 18.58 -1.15 -11.94
C ASN A 166 17.95 -2.46 -11.48
N THR A 167 18.40 -3.00 -10.36
CA THR A 167 17.86 -4.23 -9.79
C THR A 167 16.38 -4.09 -9.46
N PHE A 168 16.00 -2.98 -8.85
CA PHE A 168 14.61 -2.67 -8.52
C PHE A 168 13.73 -2.60 -9.77
N VAL A 169 14.15 -1.78 -10.75
CA VAL A 169 13.39 -1.53 -11.98
C VAL A 169 13.22 -2.82 -12.80
N GLN A 170 14.27 -3.63 -12.93
CA GLN A 170 14.20 -4.90 -13.65
C GLN A 170 13.29 -5.92 -12.97
N LYS A 171 13.29 -5.96 -11.64
CA LYS A 171 12.40 -6.87 -10.89
C LYS A 171 10.93 -6.43 -10.95
N LEU A 172 10.67 -5.12 -11.02
CA LEU A 172 9.31 -4.59 -11.04
C LEU A 172 8.70 -4.57 -12.45
N PHE A 173 9.47 -4.18 -13.47
CA PHE A 173 8.99 -3.93 -14.83
C PHE A 173 9.51 -4.93 -15.87
N GLY A 174 10.37 -5.86 -15.49
CA GLY A 174 10.92 -6.88 -16.38
C GLY A 174 12.42 -6.71 -16.66
N ALA A 175 13.08 -7.83 -16.98
CA ALA A 175 14.53 -7.92 -17.10
C ALA A 175 15.14 -7.00 -18.19
N ASP A 176 14.38 -6.68 -19.22
CA ASP A 176 14.82 -5.84 -20.34
C ASP A 176 14.71 -4.34 -20.06
N THR A 177 14.12 -3.95 -18.91
CA THR A 177 13.95 -2.56 -18.53
C THR A 177 15.31 -1.91 -18.25
N ARG A 178 15.53 -0.75 -18.85
CA ARG A 178 16.79 0.02 -18.74
C ARG A 178 16.56 1.29 -17.98
N THR A 179 17.59 1.71 -17.24
CA THR A 179 17.60 3.01 -16.56
C THR A 179 18.64 3.93 -17.19
N ARG A 180 18.38 5.24 -17.11
CA ARG A 180 19.33 6.28 -17.44
C ARG A 180 19.33 7.30 -16.32
N LEU A 181 20.52 7.61 -15.80
CA LEU A 181 20.71 8.69 -14.85
C LEU A 181 20.97 9.99 -15.59
N ARG A 182 20.25 11.05 -15.24
CA ARG A 182 20.47 12.41 -15.69
C ARG A 182 20.90 13.28 -14.53
N PRO A 183 22.00 14.04 -14.62
CA PRO A 183 22.31 15.03 -13.59
C PRO A 183 21.15 15.99 -13.40
N SER A 184 20.82 16.28 -12.17
CA SER A 184 19.75 17.20 -11.80
C SER A 184 20.17 18.03 -10.61
N TYR A 185 19.44 19.10 -10.34
CA TYR A 185 19.66 19.97 -9.19
C TYR A 185 18.47 19.91 -8.25
N PHE A 186 18.76 19.65 -6.98
CA PHE A 186 17.82 19.82 -5.87
C PHE A 186 18.45 20.69 -4.80
N PRO A 187 17.69 21.62 -4.18
CA PRO A 187 18.23 22.60 -3.23
C PRO A 187 18.92 21.98 -2.00
N PHE A 188 18.57 20.75 -1.65
CA PHE A 188 18.97 20.09 -0.41
C PHE A 188 19.75 18.77 -0.62
N THR A 189 20.09 18.42 -1.86
CA THR A 189 20.88 17.20 -2.16
C THR A 189 22.01 17.51 -3.15
N GLU A 190 23.20 16.90 -2.97
CA GLU A 190 24.34 17.01 -3.87
C GLU A 190 25.29 15.83 -3.68
N PRO A 191 25.74 15.14 -4.77
CA PRO A 191 25.21 15.26 -6.14
C PRO A 191 23.80 14.69 -6.28
N SER A 192 23.06 15.21 -7.24
CA SER A 192 21.68 14.76 -7.51
C SER A 192 21.52 14.28 -8.93
N VAL A 193 20.70 13.24 -9.07
CA VAL A 193 20.35 12.66 -10.38
C VAL A 193 18.87 12.36 -10.45
N GLU A 194 18.30 12.48 -11.63
CA GLU A 194 17.00 11.94 -11.98
C GLU A 194 17.17 10.60 -12.68
N VAL A 195 16.20 9.72 -12.53
CA VAL A 195 16.22 8.37 -13.10
C VAL A 195 15.12 8.25 -14.13
N ASP A 196 15.50 8.09 -15.40
CA ASP A 196 14.57 7.70 -16.46
C ASP A 196 14.51 6.17 -16.54
N VAL A 197 13.32 5.65 -16.76
CA VAL A 197 13.08 4.22 -16.93
C VAL A 197 12.46 3.98 -18.30
N SER A 198 12.98 3.00 -19.07
CA SER A 198 12.38 2.66 -20.36
C SER A 198 10.95 2.16 -20.17
N CYS A 199 10.05 2.57 -21.06
CA CYS A 199 8.67 2.10 -21.02
C CYS A 199 8.62 0.61 -21.36
N PHE A 200 7.89 -0.16 -20.57
CA PHE A 200 7.71 -1.61 -20.80
C PHE A 200 6.73 -1.92 -21.95
N GLU A 201 5.93 -0.95 -22.39
CA GLU A 201 5.00 -1.10 -23.52
C GLU A 201 5.58 -0.64 -24.86
N CYS A 202 6.25 0.52 -24.89
CA CYS A 202 6.73 1.11 -26.15
C CYS A 202 8.27 1.16 -26.30
N HIS A 203 9.01 0.65 -25.29
CA HIS A 203 10.48 0.53 -25.22
C HIS A 203 11.27 1.81 -25.40
#